data_ec12caccb0c27d714d88a6c5a8d4f9f5
#
_entry.id   ec12caccb0c27d714d88a6c5a8d4f9f5
#
_cell.length_a   1.000
_cell.length_b   1.000
_cell.length_c   1.000
_cell.angle_alpha   90.00
_cell.angle_beta   90.00
_cell.angle_gamma   90.00
#
_symmetry.space_group_name_H-M   'P 1'
#
loop_
_entity.id
_entity.type
_entity.pdbx_description
1 polymer ?
#
loop_
_entity_poly.entity_id
_entity_poly.type
_entity_poly.pdbx_seq_one_letter_code
_entity_poly.pdbx_strand_id
1 'polypeptide(L)'
;MKIAFLSNKLTLRGTEISLYNFADYNEKYLGNTSVIITRDYYKLGNARDIHIDAYNKFLKRFPVFYYVEQPDIEEIVAREGIEVLFIEKAGSWEGLIARNCFNIIHCVFSARQPHGQVYSAIHEFINEDSQTNVPIIPNMAIVEESSEDLREELNIPKDAIVFGTYSGKECFDIDYIRKVVEDIGSNPAFPNIYFIFLYIEQFGPPSDRIKFLPGTTDGIYKRKFINTCNAMLYGRDGGETFGLSCAEFSLCDKPVIGRAEEHSRAHLMILGDDMIKHTNYDELYEIVTQWPKHNKDVSNNGYKKYTPAYVMDIFNQYLPK
;
A
#
# COMPACT_ATOMS: atom_id res chain seq x y z
N MET A 1 -22.74 7.94 13.15
CA MET A 1 -23.16 7.21 11.93
C MET A 1 -22.62 5.79 11.93
N LYS A 2 -23.32 4.86 11.30
CA LYS A 2 -22.81 3.51 11.02
C LYS A 2 -22.36 3.43 9.55
N ILE A 3 -21.07 3.21 9.34
CA ILE A 3 -20.43 3.20 8.02
C ILE A 3 -19.97 1.78 7.70
N ALA A 4 -20.37 1.26 6.54
CA ALA A 4 -19.84 0.02 6.00
C ALA A 4 -18.69 0.32 5.04
N PHE A 5 -17.58 -0.39 5.22
CA PHE A 5 -16.41 -0.36 4.35
C PHE A 5 -16.38 -1.65 3.52
N LEU A 6 -16.57 -1.51 2.21
CA LEU A 6 -16.72 -2.65 1.30
C LEU A 6 -15.43 -2.89 0.53
N SER A 7 -14.90 -4.11 0.66
CA SER A 7 -13.82 -4.65 -0.16
C SER A 7 -14.22 -5.97 -0.81
N ASN A 8 -13.84 -6.16 -2.06
CA ASN A 8 -14.07 -7.44 -2.74
C ASN A 8 -13.23 -8.59 -2.17
N LYS A 9 -12.09 -8.30 -1.55
CA LYS A 9 -11.16 -9.30 -1.00
C LYS A 9 -10.59 -8.80 0.33
N LEU A 10 -10.10 -9.71 1.16
CA LEU A 10 -9.31 -9.38 2.34
C LEU A 10 -7.93 -10.01 2.19
N THR A 11 -6.99 -9.23 1.66
CA THR A 11 -5.62 -9.65 1.33
C THR A 11 -4.57 -8.73 1.96
N LEU A 12 -3.28 -8.94 1.64
CA LEU A 12 -2.17 -8.07 2.08
C LEU A 12 -1.92 -6.88 1.13
N ARG A 13 -2.80 -6.62 0.18
CA ARG A 13 -2.62 -5.53 -0.79
C ARG A 13 -2.92 -4.16 -0.18
N GLY A 14 -2.42 -3.12 -0.84
CA GLY A 14 -2.56 -1.74 -0.38
C GLY A 14 -4.01 -1.26 -0.22
N THR A 15 -4.93 -1.70 -1.11
CA THR A 15 -6.36 -1.39 -1.02
C THR A 15 -6.99 -1.88 0.28
N GLU A 16 -6.72 -3.12 0.69
CA GLU A 16 -7.27 -3.66 1.93
C GLU A 16 -6.61 -3.05 3.18
N ILE A 17 -5.32 -2.71 3.10
CA ILE A 17 -4.64 -1.96 4.17
C ILE A 17 -5.27 -0.57 4.31
N SER A 18 -5.49 0.13 3.21
CA SER A 18 -6.16 1.44 3.17
C SER A 18 -7.57 1.35 3.78
N LEU A 19 -8.39 0.42 3.31
CA LEU A 19 -9.75 0.23 3.78
C LEU A 19 -9.80 -0.09 5.29
N TYR A 20 -8.88 -0.94 5.78
CA TYR A 20 -8.74 -1.21 7.22
C TYR A 20 -8.46 0.08 8.00
N ASN A 21 -7.53 0.89 7.51
CA ASN A 21 -7.15 2.15 8.14
C ASN A 21 -8.32 3.15 8.15
N PHE A 22 -9.03 3.31 7.03
CA PHE A 22 -10.23 4.15 6.99
C PHE A 22 -11.28 3.69 8.01
N ALA A 23 -11.56 2.39 8.10
CA ALA A 23 -12.51 1.85 9.07
C ALA A 23 -12.07 2.09 10.53
N ASP A 24 -10.79 1.87 10.83
CA ASP A 24 -10.25 2.02 12.19
C ASP A 24 -10.21 3.49 12.64
N TYR A 25 -9.76 4.38 11.77
CA TYR A 25 -9.68 5.81 12.09
C TYR A 25 -11.02 6.54 11.98
N ASN A 26 -11.99 6.01 11.24
CA ASN A 26 -13.39 6.46 11.30
C ASN A 26 -13.97 6.34 12.72
N GLU A 27 -13.66 5.26 13.43
CA GLU A 27 -14.06 5.12 14.84
C GLU A 27 -13.21 6.02 15.75
N LYS A 28 -11.88 6.01 15.59
CA LYS A 28 -10.95 6.71 16.48
C LYS A 28 -11.06 8.23 16.42
N TYR A 29 -11.26 8.79 15.23
CA TYR A 29 -11.25 10.24 15.01
C TYR A 29 -12.64 10.85 14.85
N LEU A 30 -13.58 10.12 14.24
CA LEU A 30 -14.91 10.65 13.94
C LEU A 30 -15.98 10.12 14.89
N GLY A 31 -15.67 9.14 15.73
CA GLY A 31 -16.62 8.55 16.69
C GLY A 31 -17.77 7.79 16.02
N ASN A 32 -17.64 7.44 14.75
CA ASN A 32 -18.61 6.63 14.02
C ASN A 32 -18.45 5.14 14.37
N THR A 33 -19.35 4.29 13.88
CA THR A 33 -19.24 2.83 13.98
C THR A 33 -18.87 2.27 12.63
N SER A 34 -17.86 1.40 12.56
CA SER A 34 -17.38 0.77 11.33
C SER A 34 -17.77 -0.70 11.26
N VAL A 35 -18.24 -1.13 10.09
CA VAL A 35 -18.44 -2.54 9.76
C VAL A 35 -17.80 -2.84 8.40
N ILE A 36 -17.44 -4.09 8.17
CA ILE A 36 -16.84 -4.52 6.92
C ILE A 36 -17.84 -5.34 6.13
N ILE A 37 -17.93 -5.08 4.83
CA ILE A 37 -18.67 -5.95 3.88
C ILE A 37 -17.65 -6.51 2.90
N THR A 38 -17.61 -7.83 2.73
CA THR A 38 -16.69 -8.50 1.81
C THR A 38 -17.37 -9.67 1.09
N ARG A 39 -16.79 -10.07 -0.04
CA ARG A 39 -17.31 -11.24 -0.77
C ARG A 39 -17.19 -12.53 0.03
N ASP A 40 -18.20 -13.38 -0.08
CA ASP A 40 -18.16 -14.73 0.51
C ASP A 40 -17.40 -15.70 -0.41
N TYR A 41 -16.09 -15.64 -0.34
CA TYR A 41 -15.22 -16.49 -1.14
C TYR A 41 -15.31 -17.97 -0.77
N TYR A 42 -15.78 -18.30 0.43
CA TYR A 42 -16.02 -19.71 0.82
C TYR A 42 -17.23 -20.27 0.07
N LYS A 43 -18.35 -19.55 -0.01
CA LYS A 43 -19.52 -19.95 -0.79
C LYS A 43 -19.23 -19.98 -2.29
N LEU A 44 -18.37 -19.09 -2.78
CA LEU A 44 -17.99 -19.02 -4.19
C LEU A 44 -16.93 -20.05 -4.59
N GLY A 45 -16.41 -20.86 -3.66
CA GLY A 45 -15.38 -21.86 -3.93
C GLY A 45 -13.97 -21.31 -4.19
N ASN A 46 -13.73 -20.03 -3.90
CA ASN A 46 -12.48 -19.31 -4.19
C ASN A 46 -11.74 -18.89 -2.91
N ALA A 47 -11.77 -19.71 -1.86
CA ALA A 47 -11.17 -19.40 -0.55
C ALA A 47 -9.66 -19.08 -0.63
N ARG A 48 -8.95 -19.58 -1.65
CA ARG A 48 -7.53 -19.25 -1.91
C ARG A 48 -7.29 -17.79 -2.33
N ASP A 49 -8.33 -17.04 -2.68
CA ASP A 49 -8.24 -15.63 -3.05
C ASP A 49 -8.14 -14.68 -1.83
N ILE A 50 -8.30 -15.21 -0.62
CA ILE A 50 -8.11 -14.47 0.64
C ILE A 50 -6.77 -14.82 1.27
N HIS A 51 -6.21 -13.87 2.03
CA HIS A 51 -5.05 -14.11 2.88
C HIS A 51 -5.51 -14.29 4.33
N ILE A 52 -5.26 -15.47 4.90
CA ILE A 52 -5.83 -15.84 6.21
C ILE A 52 -5.50 -14.86 7.33
N ASP A 53 -4.27 -14.34 7.37
CA ASP A 53 -3.86 -13.40 8.43
C ASP A 53 -4.54 -12.03 8.24
N ALA A 54 -4.68 -11.56 7.00
CA ALA A 54 -5.41 -10.34 6.68
C ALA A 54 -6.90 -10.50 7.07
N TYR A 55 -7.52 -11.61 6.67
CA TYR A 55 -8.88 -11.95 7.02
C TYR A 55 -9.09 -11.94 8.55
N ASN A 56 -8.24 -12.65 9.30
CA ASN A 56 -8.29 -12.70 10.74
C ASN A 56 -8.08 -11.34 11.40
N LYS A 57 -7.24 -10.46 10.83
CA LYS A 57 -7.03 -9.10 11.30
C LYS A 57 -8.34 -8.29 11.27
N PHE A 58 -9.09 -8.38 10.17
CA PHE A 58 -10.40 -7.72 10.06
C PHE A 58 -11.42 -8.30 11.04
N LEU A 59 -11.55 -9.62 11.14
CA LEU A 59 -12.47 -10.29 12.06
C LEU A 59 -12.23 -9.96 13.53
N LYS A 60 -10.99 -9.79 13.93
CA LYS A 60 -10.63 -9.42 15.31
C LYS A 60 -11.03 -7.99 15.67
N ARG A 61 -11.15 -7.11 14.67
CA ARG A 61 -11.33 -5.68 14.90
C ARG A 61 -12.75 -5.19 14.60
N PHE A 62 -13.42 -5.75 13.59
CA PHE A 62 -14.69 -5.26 13.09
C PHE A 62 -15.74 -6.37 12.97
N PRO A 63 -17.05 -6.04 13.06
CA PRO A 63 -18.10 -6.89 12.51
C PRO A 63 -17.90 -7.04 10.98
N VAL A 64 -17.92 -8.28 10.50
CA VAL A 64 -17.72 -8.60 9.07
C VAL A 64 -18.97 -9.29 8.53
N PHE A 65 -19.52 -8.76 7.45
CA PHE A 65 -20.67 -9.30 6.73
C PHE A 65 -20.24 -9.76 5.33
N TYR A 66 -20.96 -10.76 4.81
CA TYR A 66 -20.59 -11.43 3.58
C TYR A 66 -21.68 -11.28 2.53
N TYR A 67 -21.28 -10.97 1.29
CA TYR A 67 -22.16 -10.95 0.14
C TYR A 67 -21.68 -11.89 -0.96
N VAL A 68 -22.59 -12.40 -1.75
CA VAL A 68 -22.33 -13.16 -2.99
C VAL A 68 -22.69 -12.29 -4.18
N GLU A 69 -23.86 -11.65 -4.11
CA GLU A 69 -24.42 -10.81 -5.16
C GLU A 69 -24.81 -9.42 -4.60
N GLN A 70 -25.06 -8.46 -5.49
CA GLN A 70 -25.42 -7.09 -5.10
C GLN A 70 -26.69 -7.02 -4.20
N PRO A 71 -27.74 -7.82 -4.39
CA PRO A 71 -28.90 -7.81 -3.49
C PRO A 71 -28.57 -8.13 -2.03
N ASP A 72 -27.54 -8.94 -1.76
CA ASP A 72 -27.09 -9.22 -0.39
C ASP A 72 -26.57 -7.95 0.30
N ILE A 73 -25.93 -7.05 -0.45
CA ILE A 73 -25.43 -5.77 0.05
C ILE A 73 -26.63 -4.90 0.50
N GLU A 74 -27.69 -4.84 -0.31
CA GLU A 74 -28.92 -4.12 0.04
C GLU A 74 -29.55 -4.66 1.32
N GLU A 75 -29.62 -6.00 1.45
CA GLU A 75 -30.15 -6.65 2.65
C GLU A 75 -29.29 -6.35 3.89
N ILE A 76 -27.97 -6.45 3.78
CA ILE A 76 -27.03 -6.13 4.87
C ILE A 76 -27.19 -4.66 5.28
N VAL A 77 -27.22 -3.74 4.32
CA VAL A 77 -27.38 -2.30 4.58
C VAL A 77 -28.67 -2.02 5.36
N ALA A 78 -29.80 -2.61 4.92
CA ALA A 78 -31.09 -2.42 5.58
C ALA A 78 -31.13 -3.06 6.97
N ARG A 79 -30.68 -4.31 7.11
CA ARG A 79 -30.70 -5.07 8.37
C ARG A 79 -29.82 -4.44 9.44
N GLU A 80 -28.63 -3.98 9.05
CA GLU A 80 -27.64 -3.43 9.97
C GLU A 80 -27.83 -1.93 10.22
N GLY A 81 -28.75 -1.25 9.53
CA GLY A 81 -28.96 0.18 9.65
C GLY A 81 -27.75 1.00 9.22
N ILE A 82 -27.12 0.62 8.10
CA ILE A 82 -25.94 1.29 7.55
C ILE A 82 -26.38 2.57 6.87
N GLU A 83 -25.80 3.69 7.27
CA GLU A 83 -26.11 5.02 6.76
C GLU A 83 -25.21 5.39 5.56
N VAL A 84 -23.95 4.92 5.58
CA VAL A 84 -22.96 5.19 4.53
C VAL A 84 -22.30 3.89 4.09
N LEU A 85 -22.17 3.69 2.77
CA LEU A 85 -21.40 2.62 2.16
C LEU A 85 -20.18 3.23 1.47
N PHE A 86 -19.00 2.99 2.05
CA PHE A 86 -17.71 3.38 1.47
C PHE A 86 -17.12 2.20 0.69
N ILE A 87 -16.83 2.40 -0.59
CA ILE A 87 -16.34 1.37 -1.50
C ILE A 87 -15.00 1.78 -2.08
N GLU A 88 -13.92 1.14 -1.65
CA GLU A 88 -12.61 1.31 -2.26
C GLU A 88 -12.45 0.32 -3.41
N LYS A 89 -12.20 0.83 -4.62
CA LYS A 89 -12.23 0.04 -5.85
C LYS A 89 -11.38 0.65 -6.97
N ALA A 90 -11.22 -0.12 -8.07
CA ALA A 90 -10.47 0.35 -9.24
C ALA A 90 -11.02 1.65 -9.85
N GLY A 91 -12.35 1.88 -9.76
CA GLY A 91 -13.03 3.07 -10.29
C GLY A 91 -14.07 2.75 -11.36
N SER A 92 -14.08 1.53 -11.91
CA SER A 92 -15.09 1.09 -12.88
C SER A 92 -16.44 0.82 -12.23
N TRP A 93 -17.52 0.97 -12.98
CA TRP A 93 -18.84 0.58 -12.56
C TRP A 93 -18.96 -0.95 -12.49
N GLU A 94 -19.27 -1.48 -11.32
CA GLU A 94 -19.43 -2.93 -11.06
C GLU A 94 -20.80 -3.27 -10.45
N GLY A 95 -21.72 -2.30 -10.39
CA GLY A 95 -23.03 -2.47 -9.79
C GLY A 95 -23.06 -2.58 -8.26
N LEU A 96 -21.93 -2.36 -7.59
CA LEU A 96 -21.80 -2.54 -6.13
C LEU A 96 -22.14 -1.26 -5.37
N ILE A 97 -23.39 -0.82 -5.45
CA ILE A 97 -23.93 0.29 -4.63
C ILE A 97 -25.16 -0.20 -3.86
N ALA A 98 -25.54 0.51 -2.80
CA ALA A 98 -26.78 0.30 -2.08
C ALA A 98 -27.71 1.52 -2.26
N ARG A 99 -28.98 1.29 -2.63
CA ARG A 99 -29.94 2.35 -2.92
C ARG A 99 -30.41 3.11 -1.69
N ASN A 100 -30.43 2.45 -0.55
CA ASN A 100 -31.03 2.96 0.71
C ASN A 100 -29.98 3.54 1.67
N CYS A 101 -28.78 3.85 1.20
CA CYS A 101 -27.75 4.54 1.99
C CYS A 101 -26.94 5.49 1.11
N PHE A 102 -26.12 6.32 1.74
CA PHE A 102 -25.20 7.22 1.07
C PHE A 102 -23.97 6.46 0.58
N ASN A 103 -23.63 6.51 -0.71
CA ASN A 103 -22.51 5.78 -1.29
C ASN A 103 -21.34 6.70 -1.57
N ILE A 104 -20.17 6.36 -1.04
CA ILE A 104 -18.88 7.00 -1.34
C ILE A 104 -18.03 6.00 -2.10
N ILE A 105 -17.67 6.35 -3.33
CA ILE A 105 -16.79 5.54 -4.18
C ILE A 105 -15.40 6.14 -4.14
N HIS A 106 -14.43 5.34 -3.73
CA HIS A 106 -13.04 5.72 -3.57
C HIS A 106 -12.17 5.01 -4.61
N CYS A 107 -11.77 5.76 -5.64
CA CYS A 107 -11.12 5.21 -6.83
C CYS A 107 -9.61 5.16 -6.66
N VAL A 108 -9.03 3.96 -6.87
CA VAL A 108 -7.59 3.73 -6.72
C VAL A 108 -6.81 3.72 -8.04
N PHE A 109 -7.48 3.57 -9.21
CA PHE A 109 -6.80 3.53 -10.50
C PHE A 109 -7.39 4.47 -11.56
N SER A 110 -8.69 4.65 -11.60
CA SER A 110 -9.36 5.46 -12.63
C SER A 110 -10.59 6.16 -12.08
N ALA A 111 -10.88 7.36 -12.57
CA ALA A 111 -12.05 8.14 -12.20
C ALA A 111 -12.99 8.42 -13.40
N ARG A 112 -13.04 7.51 -14.39
CA ARG A 112 -13.75 7.73 -15.66
C ARG A 112 -15.23 7.35 -15.65
N GLN A 113 -15.73 6.71 -14.59
CA GLN A 113 -17.13 6.23 -14.52
C GLN A 113 -17.81 6.70 -13.24
N PRO A 114 -18.16 7.99 -13.10
CA PRO A 114 -18.75 8.54 -11.89
C PRO A 114 -20.05 7.84 -11.48
N HIS A 115 -20.16 7.44 -10.22
CA HIS A 115 -21.34 6.87 -9.59
C HIS A 115 -21.29 7.03 -8.07
N GLY A 116 -22.40 6.73 -7.37
CA GLY A 116 -22.56 7.05 -5.94
C GLY A 116 -22.89 8.54 -5.73
N GLN A 117 -23.05 8.95 -4.47
CA GLN A 117 -23.25 10.35 -4.11
C GLN A 117 -21.93 11.12 -4.07
N VAL A 118 -20.84 10.44 -3.64
CA VAL A 118 -19.47 10.94 -3.76
C VAL A 118 -18.67 9.96 -4.59
N TYR A 119 -17.97 10.48 -5.57
CA TYR A 119 -17.04 9.73 -6.40
C TYR A 119 -15.69 10.43 -6.33
N SER A 120 -14.72 9.84 -5.63
CA SER A 120 -13.45 10.45 -5.26
C SER A 120 -12.27 9.63 -5.77
N ALA A 121 -11.09 10.24 -5.83
CA ALA A 121 -9.84 9.57 -6.16
C ALA A 121 -8.82 9.72 -5.02
N ILE A 122 -7.85 8.80 -4.95
CA ILE A 122 -6.83 8.80 -3.89
C ILE A 122 -5.71 9.81 -4.13
N HIS A 123 -5.52 10.30 -5.35
CA HIS A 123 -4.47 11.27 -5.69
C HIS A 123 -4.81 12.03 -6.98
N GLU A 124 -4.27 13.25 -7.11
CA GLU A 124 -4.45 14.12 -8.30
C GLU A 124 -4.00 13.45 -9.61
N PHE A 125 -3.00 12.57 -9.56
CA PHE A 125 -2.58 11.78 -10.72
C PHE A 125 -3.77 11.05 -11.40
N ILE A 126 -4.72 10.51 -10.60
CA ILE A 126 -5.90 9.81 -11.15
C ILE A 126 -6.80 10.77 -11.91
N ASN A 127 -6.95 12.01 -11.43
CA ASN A 127 -7.69 13.06 -12.16
C ASN A 127 -7.01 13.41 -13.48
N GLU A 128 -5.69 13.57 -13.47
CA GLU A 128 -4.90 13.85 -14.69
C GLU A 128 -5.04 12.70 -15.71
N ASP A 129 -4.81 11.46 -15.30
CA ASP A 129 -4.90 10.28 -16.17
C ASP A 129 -6.32 10.04 -16.69
N SER A 130 -7.33 10.27 -15.85
CA SER A 130 -8.74 10.06 -16.19
C SER A 130 -9.36 11.25 -16.92
N GLN A 131 -8.69 12.39 -16.98
CA GLN A 131 -9.20 13.67 -17.47
C GLN A 131 -10.48 14.12 -16.74
N THR A 132 -10.45 14.02 -15.41
CA THR A 132 -11.57 14.34 -14.51
C THR A 132 -11.14 15.36 -13.45
N ASN A 133 -12.09 15.82 -12.65
CA ASN A 133 -11.85 16.71 -11.52
C ASN A 133 -12.72 16.27 -10.34
N VAL A 134 -12.56 15.01 -9.92
CA VAL A 134 -13.27 14.49 -8.76
C VAL A 134 -12.55 14.87 -7.46
N PRO A 135 -13.26 14.92 -6.32
CA PRO A 135 -12.64 15.13 -5.01
C PRO A 135 -11.48 14.18 -4.74
N ILE A 136 -10.45 14.68 -4.07
CA ILE A 136 -9.33 13.85 -3.61
C ILE A 136 -9.52 13.53 -2.13
N ILE A 137 -9.61 12.25 -1.82
CA ILE A 137 -9.52 11.71 -0.46
C ILE A 137 -8.27 10.84 -0.44
N PRO A 138 -7.12 11.31 0.06
CA PRO A 138 -5.88 10.55 -0.04
C PRO A 138 -5.87 9.36 0.92
N ASN A 139 -5.05 8.35 0.62
CA ASN A 139 -4.73 7.32 1.59
C ASN A 139 -3.91 7.90 2.75
N MET A 140 -4.00 7.30 3.92
CA MET A 140 -3.18 7.67 5.06
C MET A 140 -1.91 6.82 5.12
N ALA A 141 -0.81 7.45 5.49
CA ALA A 141 0.47 6.79 5.72
C ALA A 141 0.65 6.54 7.22
N ILE A 142 0.85 5.28 7.60
CA ILE A 142 0.92 4.86 9.00
C ILE A 142 2.05 3.86 9.16
N VAL A 143 2.86 4.06 10.18
CA VAL A 143 3.94 3.14 10.57
C VAL A 143 3.88 2.93 12.08
N GLU A 144 3.97 1.67 12.52
CA GLU A 144 4.10 1.34 13.93
C GLU A 144 5.46 1.75 14.48
N GLU A 145 5.54 1.99 15.79
CA GLU A 145 6.79 2.37 16.44
C GLU A 145 7.60 1.13 16.87
N SER A 146 8.85 1.08 16.46
CA SER A 146 9.87 0.15 16.93
C SER A 146 11.25 0.72 16.67
N SER A 147 12.19 0.51 17.60
CA SER A 147 13.61 0.79 17.40
C SER A 147 14.42 -0.44 16.99
N GLU A 148 13.79 -1.62 16.98
CA GLU A 148 14.43 -2.89 16.62
C GLU A 148 14.54 -3.05 15.09
N ASP A 149 15.47 -3.89 14.65
CA ASP A 149 15.64 -4.33 13.27
C ASP A 149 15.66 -5.87 13.17
N LEU A 150 15.82 -6.41 11.97
CA LEU A 150 15.87 -7.85 11.70
C LEU A 150 17.29 -8.34 11.36
N ARG A 151 18.36 -7.53 11.58
CA ARG A 151 19.71 -7.90 11.16
C ARG A 151 20.21 -9.17 11.82
N GLU A 152 20.00 -9.33 13.13
CA GLU A 152 20.39 -10.53 13.87
C GLU A 152 19.60 -11.75 13.38
N GLU A 153 18.26 -11.64 13.26
CA GLU A 153 17.39 -12.71 12.78
C GLU A 153 17.77 -13.18 11.36
N LEU A 154 18.14 -12.23 10.50
CA LEU A 154 18.48 -12.49 9.10
C LEU A 154 19.97 -12.78 8.88
N ASN A 155 20.80 -12.83 9.93
CA ASN A 155 22.25 -12.99 9.83
C ASN A 155 22.89 -11.94 8.90
N ILE A 156 22.48 -10.67 9.03
CA ILE A 156 23.02 -9.53 8.28
C ILE A 156 24.01 -8.79 9.19
N PRO A 157 25.27 -8.55 8.73
CA PRO A 157 26.25 -7.79 9.51
C PRO A 157 25.74 -6.38 9.89
N LYS A 158 26.14 -5.89 11.06
CA LYS A 158 25.69 -4.57 11.55
C LYS A 158 26.08 -3.40 10.65
N ASP A 159 27.22 -3.52 10.00
CA ASP A 159 27.80 -2.53 9.07
C ASP A 159 27.39 -2.75 7.60
N ALA A 160 26.58 -3.76 7.31
CA ALA A 160 26.09 -4.02 5.95
C ALA A 160 25.16 -2.91 5.47
N ILE A 161 25.24 -2.63 4.18
CA ILE A 161 24.28 -1.80 3.44
C ILE A 161 23.13 -2.69 2.98
N VAL A 162 21.91 -2.33 3.36
CA VAL A 162 20.73 -3.15 3.07
C VAL A 162 19.73 -2.34 2.26
N PHE A 163 19.34 -2.87 1.12
CA PHE A 163 18.24 -2.37 0.30
C PHE A 163 17.06 -3.31 0.44
N GLY A 164 15.85 -2.78 0.56
CA GLY A 164 14.69 -3.63 0.71
C GLY A 164 13.42 -3.05 0.16
N THR A 165 12.43 -3.89 -0.05
CA THR A 165 11.09 -3.47 -0.44
C THR A 165 10.06 -4.52 -0.05
N TYR A 166 8.80 -4.11 -0.02
CA TYR A 166 7.65 -5.01 0.07
C TYR A 166 6.50 -4.51 -0.80
N SER A 167 5.79 -5.46 -1.38
CA SER A 167 4.62 -5.18 -2.23
C SER A 167 3.80 -6.45 -2.42
N GLY A 168 2.93 -6.52 -3.44
CA GLY A 168 2.32 -7.79 -3.86
C GLY A 168 3.37 -8.72 -4.49
N LYS A 169 3.12 -10.03 -4.44
CA LYS A 169 4.08 -11.08 -4.88
C LYS A 169 4.73 -10.80 -6.24
N GLU A 170 3.95 -10.30 -7.19
CA GLU A 170 4.37 -10.09 -8.58
C GLU A 170 4.83 -8.65 -8.87
N CYS A 171 4.91 -7.79 -7.85
CA CYS A 171 5.10 -6.35 -8.04
C CYS A 171 6.56 -5.87 -7.90
N PHE A 172 7.53 -6.72 -8.16
CA PHE A 172 8.94 -6.34 -8.33
C PHE A 172 9.37 -6.90 -9.68
N ASP A 173 8.93 -6.25 -10.77
CA ASP A 173 8.82 -6.81 -12.10
C ASP A 173 9.61 -6.04 -13.19
N ILE A 174 10.47 -5.11 -12.78
CA ILE A 174 11.40 -4.41 -13.69
C ILE A 174 12.67 -5.24 -13.86
N ASP A 175 12.87 -5.80 -15.04
CA ASP A 175 13.95 -6.77 -15.34
C ASP A 175 15.34 -6.26 -15.00
N TYR A 176 15.69 -5.01 -15.38
CA TYR A 176 17.04 -4.52 -15.11
C TYR A 176 17.28 -4.26 -13.60
N ILE A 177 16.24 -3.96 -12.81
CA ILE A 177 16.35 -3.82 -11.35
C ILE A 177 16.63 -5.19 -10.72
N ARG A 178 15.90 -6.23 -11.13
CA ARG A 178 16.18 -7.62 -10.73
C ARG A 178 17.61 -8.02 -11.07
N LYS A 179 18.04 -7.69 -12.29
CA LYS A 179 19.39 -7.98 -12.77
C LYS A 179 20.47 -7.30 -11.92
N VAL A 180 20.29 -6.03 -11.54
CA VAL A 180 21.22 -5.33 -10.61
C VAL A 180 21.28 -6.03 -9.26
N VAL A 181 20.13 -6.43 -8.69
CA VAL A 181 20.07 -7.18 -7.43
C VAL A 181 20.84 -8.50 -7.53
N GLU A 182 20.64 -9.27 -8.61
CA GLU A 182 21.29 -10.55 -8.83
C GLU A 182 22.81 -10.38 -9.01
N ASP A 183 23.23 -9.43 -9.84
CA ASP A 183 24.64 -9.21 -10.16
C ASP A 183 25.44 -8.73 -8.94
N ILE A 184 24.87 -7.84 -8.11
CA ILE A 184 25.53 -7.36 -6.90
C ILE A 184 25.41 -8.41 -5.78
N GLY A 185 24.24 -9.00 -5.60
CA GLY A 185 23.97 -9.96 -4.54
C GLY A 185 24.73 -11.27 -4.66
N SER A 186 25.16 -11.65 -5.88
CA SER A 186 26.03 -12.82 -6.12
C SER A 186 27.52 -12.47 -6.23
N ASN A 187 27.89 -11.20 -6.42
CA ASN A 187 29.26 -10.79 -6.66
C ASN A 187 30.09 -10.68 -5.37
N PRO A 188 31.16 -11.46 -5.19
CA PRO A 188 32.01 -11.40 -4.00
C PRO A 188 32.77 -10.07 -3.81
N ALA A 189 32.82 -9.21 -4.84
CA ALA A 189 33.40 -7.87 -4.72
C ALA A 189 32.56 -6.92 -3.85
N PHE A 190 31.29 -7.24 -3.60
CA PHE A 190 30.36 -6.45 -2.76
C PHE A 190 29.86 -7.24 -1.54
N PRO A 191 30.75 -7.70 -0.63
CA PRO A 191 30.39 -8.62 0.44
C PRO A 191 29.41 -8.00 1.47
N ASN A 192 29.35 -6.68 1.56
CA ASN A 192 28.57 -5.92 2.53
C ASN A 192 27.25 -5.36 1.98
N ILE A 193 26.85 -5.71 0.75
CA ILE A 193 25.57 -5.27 0.18
C ILE A 193 24.56 -6.41 0.24
N TYR A 194 23.42 -6.15 0.85
CA TYR A 194 22.32 -7.09 1.07
C TYR A 194 21.02 -6.55 0.47
N PHE A 195 20.16 -7.47 0.03
CA PHE A 195 18.81 -7.17 -0.44
C PHE A 195 17.80 -8.01 0.33
N ILE A 196 16.72 -7.37 0.80
CA ILE A 196 15.66 -8.06 1.52
C ILE A 196 14.30 -7.74 0.90
N PHE A 197 13.49 -8.75 0.70
CA PHE A 197 12.19 -8.66 0.05
C PHE A 197 11.12 -9.27 0.95
N LEU A 198 10.04 -8.52 1.23
CA LEU A 198 8.93 -9.00 2.02
C LEU A 198 7.70 -9.17 1.11
N TYR A 199 7.16 -10.40 1.05
CA TYR A 199 6.02 -10.77 0.21
C TYR A 199 6.25 -10.55 -1.30
N ILE A 200 7.49 -10.67 -1.75
CA ILE A 200 7.88 -10.67 -3.16
C ILE A 200 8.23 -12.11 -3.56
N GLU A 201 7.78 -12.53 -4.75
CA GLU A 201 8.14 -13.84 -5.31
C GLU A 201 9.65 -13.89 -5.59
N GLN A 202 10.26 -15.03 -5.24
CA GLN A 202 11.69 -15.22 -5.45
C GLN A 202 12.03 -15.15 -6.94
N PHE A 203 13.06 -14.39 -7.25
CA PHE A 203 13.67 -14.29 -8.59
C PHE A 203 15.17 -14.55 -8.48
N GLY A 204 15.79 -14.92 -9.60
CA GLY A 204 17.22 -15.20 -9.67
C GLY A 204 17.67 -16.43 -8.86
N PRO A 205 18.98 -16.71 -8.85
CA PRO A 205 19.56 -17.80 -8.10
C PRO A 205 19.58 -17.52 -6.60
N PRO A 206 19.56 -18.56 -5.72
CA PRO A 206 19.73 -18.39 -4.29
C PRO A 206 21.04 -17.67 -3.93
N SER A 207 20.97 -16.74 -2.98
CA SER A 207 22.13 -16.02 -2.43
C SER A 207 21.89 -15.72 -0.95
N ASP A 208 22.95 -15.85 -0.13
CA ASP A 208 22.87 -15.47 1.29
C ASP A 208 22.66 -13.97 1.49
N ARG A 209 22.89 -13.17 0.45
CA ARG A 209 22.74 -11.71 0.48
C ARG A 209 21.47 -11.21 -0.19
N ILE A 210 20.65 -12.10 -0.75
CA ILE A 210 19.31 -11.80 -1.29
C ILE A 210 18.31 -12.66 -0.53
N LYS A 211 17.50 -12.03 0.32
CA LYS A 211 16.59 -12.72 1.22
C LYS A 211 15.14 -12.41 0.90
N PHE A 212 14.33 -13.46 0.78
CA PHE A 212 12.90 -13.37 0.55
C PHE A 212 12.14 -13.82 1.79
N LEU A 213 11.30 -12.93 2.32
CA LEU A 213 10.55 -13.13 3.56
C LEU A 213 9.06 -13.30 3.25
N PRO A 214 8.33 -14.08 4.07
CA PRO A 214 6.88 -14.22 3.92
C PRO A 214 6.16 -12.90 4.20
N GLY A 215 4.97 -12.73 3.60
CA GLY A 215 4.12 -11.58 3.90
C GLY A 215 3.61 -11.58 5.33
N THR A 216 3.30 -10.38 5.85
CA THR A 216 2.82 -10.22 7.22
C THR A 216 1.75 -9.13 7.33
N THR A 217 0.87 -9.27 8.31
CA THR A 217 -0.05 -8.22 8.79
C THR A 217 0.46 -7.51 10.04
N ASP A 218 1.58 -7.96 10.59
CA ASP A 218 2.21 -7.38 11.78
C ASP A 218 2.94 -6.09 11.41
N GLY A 219 2.41 -4.96 11.86
CA GLY A 219 2.98 -3.63 11.62
C GLY A 219 4.33 -3.43 12.32
N ILE A 220 4.54 -4.06 13.49
CA ILE A 220 5.82 -4.01 14.20
C ILE A 220 6.90 -4.75 13.41
N TYR A 221 6.59 -5.94 12.89
CA TYR A 221 7.52 -6.68 12.04
C TYR A 221 7.86 -5.90 10.75
N LYS A 222 6.88 -5.27 10.12
CA LYS A 222 7.11 -4.36 8.99
C LYS A 222 8.02 -3.19 9.37
N ARG A 223 7.82 -2.58 10.55
CA ARG A 223 8.70 -1.52 11.04
C ARG A 223 10.14 -2.02 11.23
N LYS A 224 10.34 -3.18 11.85
CA LYS A 224 11.66 -3.80 11.98
C LYS A 224 12.31 -4.08 10.62
N PHE A 225 11.52 -4.54 9.64
CA PHE A 225 11.98 -4.71 8.27
C PHE A 225 12.49 -3.39 7.67
N ILE A 226 11.73 -2.31 7.80
CA ILE A 226 12.14 -0.97 7.32
C ILE A 226 13.39 -0.49 8.05
N ASN A 227 13.47 -0.68 9.37
CA ASN A 227 14.64 -0.30 10.17
C ASN A 227 15.91 -1.05 9.73
N THR A 228 15.79 -2.29 9.24
CA THR A 228 16.90 -3.08 8.71
C THR A 228 17.51 -2.45 7.46
N CYS A 229 16.68 -1.75 6.66
CA CYS A 229 17.07 -1.17 5.39
C CYS A 229 17.79 0.18 5.56
N ASN A 230 18.75 0.46 4.67
CA ASN A 230 19.31 1.79 4.46
C ASN A 230 18.45 2.62 3.51
N ALA A 231 17.84 1.97 2.52
CA ALA A 231 16.90 2.59 1.58
C ALA A 231 15.89 1.57 1.05
N MET A 232 14.77 2.06 0.54
CA MET A 232 13.87 1.27 -0.27
C MET A 232 14.42 1.13 -1.68
N LEU A 233 14.40 -0.09 -2.23
CA LEU A 233 14.58 -0.34 -3.64
C LEU A 233 13.22 -0.64 -4.28
N TYR A 234 12.65 0.36 -4.93
CA TYR A 234 11.36 0.25 -5.60
C TYR A 234 11.53 -0.32 -7.02
N GLY A 235 10.71 -1.30 -7.41
CA GLY A 235 10.90 -2.02 -8.68
C GLY A 235 9.62 -2.51 -9.35
N ARG A 236 8.49 -1.79 -9.20
CA ARG A 236 7.23 -2.11 -9.86
C ARG A 236 7.07 -1.33 -11.16
N ASP A 237 6.88 -2.01 -12.29
CA ASP A 237 6.78 -1.40 -13.61
C ASP A 237 5.54 -0.50 -13.79
N GLY A 238 4.41 -0.87 -13.20
CA GLY A 238 3.18 -0.07 -13.29
C GLY A 238 3.17 1.22 -12.48
N GLY A 239 4.18 1.46 -11.63
CA GLY A 239 4.21 2.60 -10.70
C GLY A 239 3.15 2.53 -9.59
N GLU A 240 2.89 3.65 -8.92
CA GLU A 240 1.96 3.75 -7.79
C GLU A 240 0.95 4.87 -7.95
N THR A 241 -0.30 4.58 -7.60
CA THR A 241 -1.37 5.58 -7.56
C THR A 241 -1.44 6.32 -6.22
N PHE A 242 -0.71 5.84 -5.21
CA PHE A 242 -0.35 6.53 -3.97
C PHE A 242 1.01 6.05 -3.46
N GLY A 243 1.24 4.73 -3.34
CA GLY A 243 2.50 4.12 -2.92
C GLY A 243 2.62 4.00 -1.40
N LEU A 244 1.80 3.15 -0.76
CA LEU A 244 1.84 2.95 0.70
C LEU A 244 3.22 2.48 1.19
N SER A 245 3.89 1.56 0.47
CA SER A 245 5.23 1.12 0.85
C SER A 245 6.26 2.24 0.75
N CYS A 246 6.19 3.07 -0.31
CA CYS A 246 7.03 4.27 -0.42
C CYS A 246 6.77 5.24 0.75
N ALA A 247 5.50 5.43 1.12
CA ALA A 247 5.12 6.26 2.26
C ALA A 247 5.68 5.72 3.57
N GLU A 248 5.51 4.43 3.85
CA GLU A 248 5.97 3.79 5.09
C GLU A 248 7.49 3.87 5.23
N PHE A 249 8.26 3.65 4.16
CA PHE A 249 9.72 3.85 4.17
C PHE A 249 10.09 5.32 4.40
N SER A 250 9.44 6.24 3.70
CA SER A 250 9.71 7.69 3.82
C SER A 250 9.38 8.23 5.22
N LEU A 251 8.32 7.74 5.88
CA LEU A 251 8.00 8.09 7.27
C LEU A 251 9.03 7.58 8.29
N CYS A 252 9.83 6.59 7.89
CA CYS A 252 10.95 6.07 8.67
C CYS A 252 12.28 6.72 8.26
N ASP A 253 12.25 7.85 7.57
CA ASP A 253 13.41 8.58 7.06
C ASP A 253 14.33 7.72 6.18
N LYS A 254 13.76 6.74 5.44
CA LYS A 254 14.48 5.91 4.49
C LYS A 254 14.25 6.43 3.07
N PRO A 255 15.32 6.79 2.33
CA PRO A 255 15.21 7.19 0.93
C PRO A 255 14.58 6.09 0.07
N VAL A 256 13.81 6.49 -0.93
CA VAL A 256 13.25 5.61 -1.95
C VAL A 256 14.08 5.74 -3.23
N ILE A 257 14.61 4.61 -3.70
CA ILE A 257 15.32 4.50 -4.99
C ILE A 257 14.33 3.89 -5.97
N GLY A 258 14.10 4.54 -7.11
CA GLY A 258 13.19 4.03 -8.13
C GLY A 258 13.36 4.72 -9.47
N ARG A 259 12.60 4.26 -10.46
CA ARG A 259 12.65 4.78 -11.84
C ARG A 259 12.22 6.25 -11.89
N ALA A 260 12.87 7.03 -12.76
CA ALA A 260 12.56 8.45 -12.96
C ALA A 260 11.19 8.69 -13.61
N GLU A 261 10.70 7.72 -14.38
CA GLU A 261 9.44 7.78 -15.13
C GLU A 261 8.62 6.52 -14.93
N GLU A 262 7.35 6.71 -14.59
CA GLU A 262 6.37 5.66 -14.35
C GLU A 262 5.01 6.06 -14.94
N HIS A 263 4.20 5.09 -15.38
CA HIS A 263 2.83 5.37 -15.80
C HIS A 263 2.03 5.92 -14.61
N SER A 264 1.88 5.15 -13.55
CA SER A 264 1.29 5.62 -12.29
C SER A 264 2.37 6.27 -11.43
N ARG A 265 2.36 7.60 -11.36
CA ARG A 265 3.47 8.41 -10.84
C ARG A 265 3.18 9.18 -9.55
N ALA A 266 2.12 8.82 -8.81
CA ALA A 266 1.77 9.56 -7.61
C ALA A 266 2.92 9.62 -6.58
N HIS A 267 3.64 8.51 -6.37
CA HIS A 267 4.81 8.48 -5.50
C HIS A 267 5.95 9.41 -5.99
N LEU A 268 6.14 9.53 -7.31
CA LEU A 268 7.09 10.49 -7.89
C LEU A 268 6.66 11.94 -7.64
N MET A 269 5.35 12.23 -7.75
CA MET A 269 4.79 13.56 -7.50
C MET A 269 4.88 13.92 -6.00
N ILE A 270 4.64 12.96 -5.12
CA ILE A 270 4.68 13.19 -3.65
C ILE A 270 6.10 13.39 -3.15
N LEU A 271 7.04 12.54 -3.59
CA LEU A 271 8.44 12.59 -3.14
C LEU A 271 9.27 13.64 -3.87
N GLY A 272 8.95 13.94 -5.14
CA GLY A 272 9.67 14.95 -5.91
C GLY A 272 11.18 14.70 -5.96
N ASP A 273 11.95 15.65 -5.39
CA ASP A 273 13.42 15.58 -5.30
C ASP A 273 13.93 14.72 -4.14
N ASP A 274 13.07 14.31 -3.20
CA ASP A 274 13.45 13.39 -2.12
C ASP A 274 13.66 11.97 -2.63
N MET A 275 13.12 11.61 -3.79
CA MET A 275 13.36 10.34 -4.42
C MET A 275 14.72 10.28 -5.11
N ILE A 276 15.43 9.16 -4.98
CA ILE A 276 16.66 8.88 -5.72
C ILE A 276 16.25 8.19 -7.01
N LYS A 277 16.46 8.88 -8.13
CA LYS A 277 15.95 8.45 -9.45
C LYS A 277 17.05 7.82 -10.28
N HIS A 278 16.67 6.79 -11.05
CA HIS A 278 17.50 6.16 -12.08
C HIS A 278 16.64 5.85 -13.32
N THR A 279 17.29 5.68 -14.47
CA THR A 279 16.61 5.40 -15.74
C THR A 279 16.98 4.05 -16.33
N ASN A 280 18.10 3.47 -15.90
CA ASN A 280 18.68 2.26 -16.50
C ASN A 280 19.51 1.45 -15.50
N TYR A 281 20.03 0.31 -15.97
CA TYR A 281 20.87 -0.59 -15.20
C TYR A 281 22.14 0.08 -14.64
N ASP A 282 22.88 0.82 -15.47
CA ASP A 282 24.18 1.37 -15.08
C ASP A 282 24.05 2.42 -13.97
N GLU A 283 23.06 3.30 -14.07
CA GLU A 283 22.77 4.29 -13.04
C GLU A 283 22.37 3.63 -11.72
N LEU A 284 21.47 2.63 -11.76
CA LEU A 284 21.07 1.91 -10.54
C LEU A 284 22.25 1.13 -9.96
N TYR A 285 23.06 0.47 -10.78
CA TYR A 285 24.25 -0.25 -10.34
C TYR A 285 25.23 0.68 -9.61
N GLU A 286 25.45 1.89 -10.14
CA GLU A 286 26.29 2.91 -9.51
C GLU A 286 25.69 3.37 -8.17
N ILE A 287 24.39 3.70 -8.12
CA ILE A 287 23.70 4.11 -6.90
C ILE A 287 23.87 3.06 -5.79
N VAL A 288 23.65 1.80 -6.11
CA VAL A 288 23.71 0.72 -5.13
C VAL A 288 25.15 0.45 -4.67
N THR A 289 26.10 0.38 -5.59
CA THR A 289 27.52 0.06 -5.27
C THR A 289 28.26 1.21 -4.61
N GLN A 290 27.81 2.44 -4.84
CA GLN A 290 28.39 3.65 -4.25
C GLN A 290 27.44 4.32 -3.24
N TRP A 291 26.57 3.55 -2.58
CA TRP A 291 25.50 4.02 -1.72
C TRP A 291 25.84 5.16 -0.77
N PRO A 292 26.98 5.17 -0.04
CA PRO A 292 27.25 6.28 0.88
C PRO A 292 27.25 7.66 0.22
N LYS A 293 27.54 7.73 -1.08
CA LYS A 293 27.51 8.99 -1.84
C LYS A 293 26.12 9.42 -2.28
N HIS A 294 25.19 8.47 -2.39
CA HIS A 294 23.83 8.70 -2.89
C HIS A 294 22.81 8.83 -1.76
N ASN A 295 23.19 8.48 -0.52
CA ASN A 295 22.31 8.66 0.62
C ASN A 295 21.99 10.13 0.86
N LYS A 296 20.74 10.43 1.15
CA LYS A 296 20.28 11.80 1.43
C LYS A 296 19.30 11.83 2.60
N ASP A 297 19.22 12.98 3.23
CA ASP A 297 18.20 13.27 4.24
C ASP A 297 16.86 13.46 3.57
N VAL A 298 15.89 12.66 3.98
CA VAL A 298 14.48 12.70 3.51
C VAL A 298 13.52 12.93 4.68
N SER A 299 14.04 13.46 5.80
CA SER A 299 13.27 13.70 7.02
C SER A 299 12.13 14.72 6.86
N ASN A 300 12.05 15.44 5.75
CA ASN A 300 10.98 16.40 5.46
C ASN A 300 10.24 16.07 4.14
N ASN A 301 9.97 14.80 3.87
CA ASN A 301 9.37 14.35 2.64
C ASN A 301 7.85 14.60 2.54
N GLY A 302 7.32 14.53 1.31
CA GLY A 302 5.94 14.86 1.01
C GLY A 302 4.88 13.91 1.59
N TYR A 303 5.25 12.70 2.05
CA TYR A 303 4.30 11.78 2.68
C TYR A 303 3.92 12.16 4.11
N LYS A 304 4.69 12.99 4.81
CA LYS A 304 4.43 13.38 6.21
C LYS A 304 3.10 14.10 6.41
N LYS A 305 2.55 14.73 5.37
CA LYS A 305 1.25 15.39 5.45
C LYS A 305 0.06 14.42 5.55
N TYR A 306 0.21 13.17 5.08
CA TYR A 306 -0.88 12.20 4.99
C TYR A 306 -1.12 11.44 6.31
N THR A 307 -1.15 12.19 7.40
CA THR A 307 -1.48 11.62 8.73
C THR A 307 -2.94 11.17 8.80
N PRO A 308 -3.29 10.21 9.68
CA PRO A 308 -4.67 9.82 9.90
C PRO A 308 -5.60 11.00 10.21
N ALA A 309 -5.17 11.95 11.04
CA ALA A 309 -5.97 13.13 11.38
C ALA A 309 -6.29 13.97 10.14
N TYR A 310 -5.30 14.27 9.31
CA TYR A 310 -5.48 15.03 8.08
C TYR A 310 -6.41 14.34 7.09
N VAL A 311 -6.22 13.03 6.88
CA VAL A 311 -7.04 12.27 5.94
C VAL A 311 -8.47 12.13 6.42
N MET A 312 -8.68 11.87 7.73
CA MET A 312 -10.02 11.76 8.29
C MET A 312 -10.77 13.09 8.35
N ASP A 313 -10.07 14.22 8.48
CA ASP A 313 -10.69 15.54 8.35
C ASP A 313 -11.21 15.78 6.92
N ILE A 314 -10.44 15.40 5.90
CA ILE A 314 -10.90 15.43 4.50
C ILE A 314 -12.09 14.48 4.30
N PHE A 315 -11.98 13.23 4.75
CA PHE A 315 -13.05 12.23 4.60
C PHE A 315 -14.36 12.72 5.22
N ASN A 316 -14.30 13.31 6.41
CA ASN A 316 -15.47 13.82 7.13
C ASN A 316 -16.22 14.92 6.36
N GLN A 317 -15.56 15.68 5.49
CA GLN A 317 -16.21 16.71 4.68
C GLN A 317 -17.17 16.14 3.62
N TYR A 318 -16.99 14.88 3.26
CA TYR A 318 -17.79 14.16 2.27
C TYR A 318 -18.84 13.22 2.89
N LEU A 319 -18.90 13.11 4.20
CA LEU A 319 -19.98 12.40 4.89
C LEU A 319 -21.29 13.19 4.84
N PRO A 320 -22.46 12.52 4.80
CA PRO A 320 -23.75 13.20 4.89
C PRO A 320 -23.86 13.95 6.22
N LYS A 321 -24.49 15.13 6.16
CA LYS A 321 -24.73 16.01 7.34
C LYS A 321 -26.06 15.69 7.99
#